data_33461f4fca89b225fd14e640cb475d75
#
_entry.id   33461f4fca89b225fd14e640cb475d75
#
_cell.length_a   1.000
_cell.length_b   1.000
_cell.length_c   1.000
_cell.angle_alpha   90.00
_cell.angle_beta   90.00
_cell.angle_gamma   90.00
#
_symmetry.space_group_name_H-M   'P 1'
#
loop_
_entity.id
_entity.type
_entity.pdbx_description
1 polymer ?
#
loop_
_entity_poly.entity_id
_entity_poly.type
_entity_poly.pdbx_seq_one_letter_code
_entity_poly.pdbx_strand_id
1 'polypeptide(L)'
;GSPVTRRLTGIRPSLRVGRRDIREFYNHAAPVAMSSLGKVFQNRVDVLLVGALLTAVAAGVYNVILVLVAIGWIPLLSFNQLMPPVASDLYSNGEMETLNAVYSSITRLIVTTVTPILAVLFVFGREFLSVFGTTYVEGYVPLTVYLGGVFVGSAVGATGWLLMMTDHQYARMALDWLLAVLNIVLTYTFVVEFGLVGAALGPSLAISVQNSLQVLLLRRFEGLWPFDTNFLRPIAAGLVMIGAMSGLRMALGGPVAVGL
;
A
#
# COMPACT_ATOMS: atom_id res chain seq x y z
N GLY A 1 -21.21 -15.78 -24.55
CA GLY A 1 -20.17 -15.10 -25.30
C GLY A 1 -20.74 -14.46 -26.54
N SER A 2 -20.48 -13.19 -26.76
CA SER A 2 -20.99 -12.47 -27.95
C SER A 2 -20.38 -13.03 -29.24
N PRO A 3 -21.09 -12.98 -30.39
CA PRO A 3 -20.58 -13.49 -31.68
C PRO A 3 -19.29 -12.80 -32.14
N VAL A 4 -18.95 -11.65 -31.58
CA VAL A 4 -17.74 -10.88 -31.88
C VAL A 4 -16.48 -11.55 -31.28
N THR A 5 -16.54 -12.10 -30.09
CA THR A 5 -15.41 -12.81 -29.46
C THR A 5 -15.04 -14.10 -30.21
N ARG A 6 -16.01 -14.74 -30.84
CA ARG A 6 -15.80 -15.96 -31.65
C ARG A 6 -14.98 -15.72 -32.93
N ARG A 7 -15.03 -14.51 -33.49
CA ARG A 7 -14.30 -14.16 -34.72
C ARG A 7 -12.85 -13.72 -34.46
N LEU A 8 -12.57 -13.16 -33.26
CA LEU A 8 -11.24 -12.60 -32.95
C LEU A 8 -10.28 -13.63 -32.34
N THR A 9 -10.78 -14.63 -31.62
CA THR A 9 -9.90 -15.56 -30.88
C THR A 9 -9.91 -17.00 -31.40
N GLY A 10 -10.85 -17.37 -32.29
CA GLY A 10 -10.98 -18.76 -32.78
C GLY A 10 -11.31 -19.79 -31.67
N ILE A 11 -11.44 -19.36 -30.43
CA ILE A 11 -11.65 -20.23 -29.27
C ILE A 11 -13.12 -20.63 -29.18
N ARG A 12 -13.39 -21.90 -29.36
CA ARG A 12 -14.73 -22.48 -29.09
C ARG A 12 -14.82 -22.80 -27.60
N PRO A 13 -15.78 -22.22 -26.84
CA PRO A 13 -15.99 -22.64 -25.47
C PRO A 13 -16.35 -24.13 -25.45
N SER A 14 -15.49 -24.97 -24.92
CA SER A 14 -15.78 -26.38 -24.70
C SER A 14 -16.25 -26.54 -23.27
N LEU A 15 -17.42 -27.16 -23.08
CA LEU A 15 -17.94 -27.52 -21.75
C LEU A 15 -17.26 -28.78 -21.17
N ARG A 16 -16.26 -29.33 -21.86
CA ARG A 16 -15.50 -30.48 -21.36
C ARG A 16 -14.33 -29.95 -20.50
N VAL A 17 -14.61 -29.78 -19.22
CA VAL A 17 -13.59 -29.44 -18.22
C VAL A 17 -13.02 -30.75 -17.68
N GLY A 18 -11.76 -31.03 -17.94
CA GLY A 18 -11.04 -32.18 -17.40
C GLY A 18 -10.69 -31.97 -15.92
N ARG A 19 -10.50 -33.07 -15.18
CA ARG A 19 -10.05 -33.03 -13.78
C ARG A 19 -8.70 -32.28 -13.62
N ARG A 20 -7.88 -32.27 -14.66
CA ARG A 20 -6.60 -31.58 -14.70
C ARG A 20 -6.78 -30.06 -14.76
N ASP A 21 -7.72 -29.61 -15.61
CA ASP A 21 -8.06 -28.19 -15.77
C ASP A 21 -8.67 -27.60 -14.48
N ILE A 22 -9.49 -28.41 -13.79
CA ILE A 22 -10.05 -28.04 -12.49
C ILE A 22 -8.95 -27.89 -11.44
N ARG A 23 -7.99 -28.80 -11.40
CA ARG A 23 -6.88 -28.78 -10.45
C ARG A 23 -5.95 -27.58 -10.70
N GLU A 24 -5.66 -27.29 -11.95
CA GLU A 24 -4.84 -26.16 -12.37
C GLU A 24 -5.52 -24.84 -12.05
N PHE A 25 -6.83 -24.73 -12.34
CA PHE A 25 -7.66 -23.60 -11.94
C PHE A 25 -7.67 -23.40 -10.42
N TYR A 26 -7.86 -24.47 -9.64
CA TYR A 26 -7.84 -24.40 -8.18
C TYR A 26 -6.49 -23.97 -7.63
N ASN A 27 -5.41 -24.50 -8.16
CA ASN A 27 -4.05 -24.17 -7.72
C ASN A 27 -3.69 -22.69 -7.97
N HIS A 28 -4.29 -22.06 -8.97
CA HIS A 28 -4.06 -20.66 -9.26
C HIS A 28 -5.11 -19.73 -8.62
N ALA A 29 -6.39 -20.09 -8.72
CA ALA A 29 -7.48 -19.26 -8.24
C ALA A 29 -7.64 -19.28 -6.71
N ALA A 30 -7.35 -20.40 -6.04
CA ALA A 30 -7.53 -20.51 -4.59
C ALA A 30 -6.58 -19.58 -3.80
N PRO A 31 -5.26 -19.49 -4.08
CA PRO A 31 -4.38 -18.56 -3.39
C PRO A 31 -4.80 -17.09 -3.60
N VAL A 32 -5.23 -16.74 -4.81
CA VAL A 32 -5.70 -15.37 -5.13
C VAL A 32 -6.99 -15.03 -4.39
N ALA A 33 -7.95 -15.98 -4.35
CA ALA A 33 -9.20 -15.80 -3.61
C ALA A 33 -8.95 -15.69 -2.10
N MET A 34 -8.06 -16.52 -1.54
CA MET A 34 -7.67 -16.46 -0.13
C MET A 34 -6.95 -15.16 0.23
N SER A 35 -6.04 -14.66 -0.63
CA SER A 35 -5.44 -13.33 -0.48
C SER A 35 -6.48 -12.22 -0.48
N SER A 36 -7.48 -12.31 -1.36
CA SER A 36 -8.55 -11.32 -1.46
C SER A 36 -9.44 -11.31 -0.22
N LEU A 37 -9.75 -12.46 0.35
CA LEU A 37 -10.46 -12.58 1.61
C LEU A 37 -9.66 -11.96 2.77
N GLY A 38 -8.35 -12.24 2.86
CA GLY A 38 -7.47 -11.62 3.85
C GLY A 38 -7.51 -10.09 3.78
N LYS A 39 -7.51 -9.51 2.58
CA LYS A 39 -7.63 -8.05 2.39
C LYS A 39 -8.99 -7.48 2.80
N VAL A 40 -10.09 -8.20 2.56
CA VAL A 40 -11.43 -7.76 3.00
C VAL A 40 -11.50 -7.71 4.52
N PHE A 41 -10.97 -8.70 5.22
CA PHE A 41 -10.88 -8.69 6.68
C PHE A 41 -9.99 -7.54 7.18
N GLN A 42 -8.88 -7.27 6.51
CA GLN A 42 -7.93 -6.23 6.88
C GLN A 42 -8.51 -4.82 6.78
N ASN A 43 -9.30 -4.52 5.72
CA ASN A 43 -9.68 -3.16 5.35
C ASN A 43 -10.64 -2.43 6.30
N ARG A 44 -11.20 -3.10 7.32
CA ARG A 44 -12.18 -2.49 8.25
C ARG A 44 -12.00 -2.91 9.70
N VAL A 45 -11.15 -3.89 9.97
CA VAL A 45 -10.96 -4.40 11.34
C VAL A 45 -10.35 -3.34 12.25
N ASP A 46 -9.44 -2.53 11.75
CA ASP A 46 -8.82 -1.43 12.47
C ASP A 46 -9.85 -0.37 12.91
N VAL A 47 -10.75 0.06 12.02
CA VAL A 47 -11.84 0.99 12.37
C VAL A 47 -12.77 0.40 13.42
N LEU A 48 -13.12 -0.89 13.28
CA LEU A 48 -13.96 -1.59 14.24
C LEU A 48 -13.29 -1.71 15.61
N LEU A 49 -11.99 -2.00 15.65
CA LEU A 49 -11.21 -2.06 16.88
C LEU A 49 -11.15 -0.69 17.56
N VAL A 50 -10.91 0.40 16.81
CA VAL A 50 -10.91 1.75 17.34
C VAL A 50 -12.29 2.11 17.92
N GLY A 51 -13.37 1.82 17.21
CA GLY A 51 -14.73 2.08 17.69
C GLY A 51 -15.14 1.26 18.91
N ALA A 52 -14.64 0.01 19.02
CA ALA A 52 -14.96 -0.88 20.12
C ALA A 52 -14.11 -0.63 21.37
N LEU A 53 -12.83 -0.25 21.19
CA LEU A 53 -11.86 -0.10 22.29
C LEU A 53 -11.76 1.35 22.82
N LEU A 54 -12.05 2.34 21.97
CA LEU A 54 -11.98 3.75 22.34
C LEU A 54 -13.38 4.37 22.38
N THR A 55 -13.69 5.25 21.42
CA THR A 55 -14.99 5.95 21.34
C THR A 55 -15.46 6.06 19.90
N ALA A 56 -16.76 6.31 19.69
CA ALA A 56 -17.31 6.61 18.38
C ALA A 56 -16.66 7.85 17.74
N VAL A 57 -16.30 8.85 18.55
CA VAL A 57 -15.58 10.05 18.10
C VAL A 57 -14.19 9.69 17.59
N ALA A 58 -13.43 8.88 18.34
CA ALA A 58 -12.12 8.40 17.93
C ALA A 58 -12.19 7.59 16.63
N ALA A 59 -13.22 6.75 16.44
CA ALA A 59 -13.46 6.04 15.20
C ALA A 59 -13.75 6.98 14.03
N GLY A 60 -14.49 8.06 14.27
CA GLY A 60 -14.72 9.13 13.30
C GLY A 60 -13.43 9.83 12.89
N VAL A 61 -12.60 10.24 13.85
CA VAL A 61 -11.28 10.83 13.59
C VAL A 61 -10.40 9.87 12.80
N TYR A 62 -10.34 8.60 13.22
CA TYR A 62 -9.54 7.58 12.52
C TYR A 62 -10.01 7.35 11.07
N ASN A 63 -11.34 7.37 10.84
CA ASN A 63 -11.86 7.22 9.48
C ASN A 63 -11.44 8.40 8.56
N VAL A 64 -11.41 9.63 9.07
CA VAL A 64 -10.89 10.79 8.32
C VAL A 64 -9.38 10.62 8.03
N ILE A 65 -8.61 10.13 8.99
CA ILE A 65 -7.20 9.81 8.77
C ILE A 65 -7.05 8.82 7.60
N LEU A 66 -7.85 7.74 7.58
CA LEU A 66 -7.81 6.76 6.49
C LEU A 66 -8.17 7.37 5.13
N VAL A 67 -9.11 8.32 5.07
CA VAL A 67 -9.43 9.04 3.83
C VAL A 67 -8.25 9.87 3.33
N LEU A 68 -7.55 10.59 4.21
CA LEU A 68 -6.35 11.36 3.86
C LEU A 68 -5.20 10.45 3.43
N VAL A 69 -4.97 9.37 4.16
CA VAL A 69 -3.95 8.35 3.86
C VAL A 69 -4.20 7.68 2.51
N ALA A 70 -5.47 7.46 2.13
CA ALA A 70 -5.82 6.86 0.84
C ALA A 70 -5.29 7.67 -0.35
N ILE A 71 -5.17 8.99 -0.22
CA ILE A 71 -4.55 9.85 -1.26
C ILE A 71 -3.08 9.45 -1.51
N GLY A 72 -2.36 9.13 -0.43
CA GLY A 72 -0.97 8.67 -0.52
C GLY A 72 -0.79 7.34 -1.25
N TRP A 73 -1.81 6.46 -1.26
CA TRP A 73 -1.77 5.17 -1.94
C TRP A 73 -2.05 5.26 -3.45
N ILE A 74 -2.64 6.38 -3.95
CA ILE A 74 -3.06 6.51 -5.36
C ILE A 74 -1.92 6.23 -6.34
N PRO A 75 -0.71 6.81 -6.20
CA PRO A 75 0.38 6.54 -7.14
C PRO A 75 0.77 5.06 -7.19
N LEU A 76 0.94 4.42 -6.02
CA LEU A 76 1.26 2.99 -5.96
C LEU A 76 0.19 2.14 -6.65
N LEU A 77 -1.09 2.41 -6.40
CA LEU A 77 -2.19 1.67 -7.01
C LEU A 77 -2.23 1.84 -8.53
N SER A 78 -1.94 3.04 -9.02
CA SER A 78 -1.90 3.34 -10.46
C SER A 78 -0.77 2.57 -11.17
N PHE A 79 0.43 2.61 -10.63
CA PHE A 79 1.58 1.88 -11.20
C PHE A 79 1.44 0.36 -11.06
N ASN A 80 0.83 -0.12 -9.98
CA ASN A 80 0.57 -1.54 -9.77
C ASN A 80 -0.32 -2.17 -10.85
N GLN A 81 -1.17 -1.40 -11.52
CA GLN A 81 -2.00 -1.91 -12.62
C GLN A 81 -1.21 -2.12 -13.92
N LEU A 82 -0.11 -1.42 -14.09
CA LEU A 82 0.75 -1.53 -15.29
C LEU A 82 1.76 -2.66 -15.18
N MET A 83 2.11 -3.07 -13.95
CA MET A 83 3.19 -4.02 -13.70
C MET A 83 2.88 -5.46 -14.15
N PRO A 84 1.68 -6.05 -13.93
CA PRO A 84 1.42 -7.45 -14.23
C PRO A 84 1.68 -7.86 -15.69
N PRO A 85 1.17 -7.16 -16.72
CA PRO A 85 1.42 -7.56 -18.10
C PRO A 85 2.90 -7.46 -18.49
N VAL A 86 3.59 -6.41 -18.05
CA VAL A 86 5.02 -6.20 -18.34
C VAL A 86 5.88 -7.25 -17.62
N ALA A 87 5.60 -7.50 -16.33
CA ALA A 87 6.36 -8.49 -15.56
C ALA A 87 6.16 -9.91 -16.09
N SER A 88 4.94 -10.28 -16.46
CA SER A 88 4.64 -11.62 -17.01
C SER A 88 5.33 -11.85 -18.35
N ASP A 89 5.36 -10.85 -19.24
CA ASP A 89 6.02 -10.94 -20.54
C ASP A 89 7.54 -11.09 -20.38
N LEU A 90 8.17 -10.18 -19.64
CA LEU A 90 9.62 -10.22 -19.42
C LEU A 90 10.07 -11.49 -18.69
N TYR A 91 9.30 -11.96 -17.70
CA TYR A 91 9.60 -13.18 -16.97
C TYR A 91 9.51 -14.42 -17.87
N SER A 92 8.45 -14.52 -18.69
CA SER A 92 8.28 -15.66 -19.59
C SER A 92 9.35 -15.74 -20.70
N ASN A 93 9.92 -14.60 -21.09
CA ASN A 93 11.01 -14.50 -22.04
C ASN A 93 12.40 -14.68 -21.40
N GLY A 94 12.49 -14.82 -20.06
CA GLY A 94 13.75 -14.94 -19.33
C GLY A 94 14.56 -13.64 -19.21
N GLU A 95 13.92 -12.48 -19.49
CA GLU A 95 14.57 -11.17 -19.50
C GLU A 95 14.65 -10.56 -18.08
N MET A 96 15.32 -11.26 -17.15
CA MET A 96 15.36 -10.90 -15.73
C MET A 96 16.07 -9.57 -15.46
N GLU A 97 17.10 -9.24 -16.23
CA GLU A 97 17.81 -7.96 -16.11
C GLU A 97 16.92 -6.79 -16.49
N THR A 98 16.19 -6.90 -17.62
CA THR A 98 15.21 -5.92 -18.08
C THR A 98 14.07 -5.78 -17.04
N LEU A 99 13.58 -6.89 -16.51
CA LEU A 99 12.55 -6.90 -15.48
C LEU A 99 13.01 -6.17 -14.22
N ASN A 100 14.25 -6.38 -13.76
CA ASN A 100 14.80 -5.67 -12.61
C ASN A 100 14.96 -4.17 -12.88
N ALA A 101 15.41 -3.77 -14.08
CA ALA A 101 15.52 -2.38 -14.48
C ALA A 101 14.16 -1.67 -14.54
N VAL A 102 13.13 -2.34 -15.04
CA VAL A 102 11.74 -1.84 -15.04
C VAL A 102 11.22 -1.72 -13.60
N TYR A 103 11.42 -2.75 -12.78
CA TYR A 103 10.99 -2.75 -11.38
C TYR A 103 11.59 -1.59 -10.57
N SER A 104 12.91 -1.39 -10.64
CA SER A 104 13.59 -0.29 -9.93
C SER A 104 13.16 1.09 -10.46
N SER A 105 12.96 1.24 -11.78
CA SER A 105 12.50 2.48 -12.39
C SER A 105 11.08 2.83 -11.96
N ILE A 106 10.15 1.88 -11.97
CA ILE A 106 8.77 2.07 -11.52
C ILE A 106 8.74 2.38 -10.01
N THR A 107 9.53 1.68 -9.20
CA THR A 107 9.64 1.96 -7.76
C THR A 107 10.10 3.39 -7.52
N ARG A 108 11.10 3.87 -8.24
CA ARG A 108 11.56 5.25 -8.16
C ARG A 108 10.49 6.26 -8.58
N LEU A 109 9.73 5.98 -9.65
CA LEU A 109 8.62 6.83 -10.08
C LEU A 109 7.52 6.91 -9.00
N ILE A 110 7.18 5.77 -8.39
CA ILE A 110 6.22 5.73 -7.28
C ILE A 110 6.72 6.61 -6.13
N VAL A 111 7.96 6.45 -5.69
CA VAL A 111 8.52 7.27 -4.60
C VAL A 111 8.54 8.75 -4.97
N THR A 112 8.90 9.08 -6.22
CA THR A 112 8.91 10.47 -6.70
C THR A 112 7.53 11.11 -6.66
N THR A 113 6.47 10.35 -6.95
CA THR A 113 5.09 10.87 -6.97
C THR A 113 4.43 10.83 -5.59
N VAL A 114 4.75 9.84 -4.75
CA VAL A 114 4.19 9.70 -3.39
C VAL A 114 4.80 10.74 -2.45
N THR A 115 6.11 10.96 -2.52
CA THR A 115 6.84 11.84 -1.58
C THR A 115 6.24 13.24 -1.46
N PRO A 116 5.92 13.99 -2.55
CA PRO A 116 5.31 15.31 -2.42
C PRO A 116 3.90 15.25 -1.81
N ILE A 117 3.12 14.23 -2.11
CA ILE A 117 1.79 14.05 -1.52
C ILE A 117 1.89 13.88 -0.01
N LEU A 118 2.79 12.99 0.44
CA LEU A 118 2.99 12.75 1.87
C LEU A 118 3.59 13.98 2.56
N ALA A 119 4.48 14.73 1.90
CA ALA A 119 5.05 15.96 2.44
C ALA A 119 3.97 17.04 2.67
N VAL A 120 3.04 17.22 1.73
CA VAL A 120 1.89 18.13 1.89
C VAL A 120 1.00 17.69 3.05
N LEU A 121 0.65 16.40 3.11
CA LEU A 121 -0.18 15.86 4.20
C LEU A 121 0.54 15.94 5.55
N PHE A 122 1.85 15.81 5.59
CA PHE A 122 2.65 15.96 6.79
C PHE A 122 2.67 17.42 7.28
N VAL A 123 2.96 18.38 6.40
CA VAL A 123 3.10 19.79 6.79
C VAL A 123 1.74 20.43 7.09
N PHE A 124 0.72 20.13 6.28
CA PHE A 124 -0.62 20.73 6.37
C PHE A 124 -1.68 19.78 6.92
N GLY A 125 -1.28 18.67 7.55
CA GLY A 125 -2.22 17.67 8.07
C GLY A 125 -3.18 18.21 9.13
N ARG A 126 -2.74 19.17 9.95
CA ARG A 126 -3.61 19.81 10.95
C ARG A 126 -4.72 20.62 10.28
N GLU A 127 -4.37 21.36 9.23
CA GLU A 127 -5.31 22.17 8.45
C GLU A 127 -6.32 21.28 7.71
N PHE A 128 -5.86 20.21 7.09
CA PHE A 128 -6.76 19.23 6.47
C PHE A 128 -7.73 18.60 7.48
N LEU A 129 -7.24 18.22 8.64
CA LEU A 129 -8.08 17.67 9.71
C LEU A 129 -9.06 18.71 10.26
N SER A 130 -8.66 19.99 10.39
CA SER A 130 -9.51 21.07 10.91
C SER A 130 -10.73 21.38 10.03
N VAL A 131 -10.67 21.06 8.73
CA VAL A 131 -11.83 21.17 7.81
C VAL A 131 -13.01 20.31 8.27
N PHE A 132 -12.72 19.18 8.95
CA PHE A 132 -13.75 18.29 9.50
C PHE A 132 -14.21 18.68 10.91
N GLY A 133 -13.52 19.66 11.54
CA GLY A 133 -13.81 20.16 12.87
C GLY A 133 -12.59 20.14 13.79
N THR A 134 -12.63 20.93 14.86
CA THR A 134 -11.49 21.11 15.79
C THR A 134 -11.09 19.80 16.48
N THR A 135 -12.04 18.95 16.82
CA THR A 135 -11.80 17.63 17.45
C THR A 135 -10.94 16.73 16.54
N TYR A 136 -11.06 16.86 15.21
CA TYR A 136 -10.29 16.01 14.28
C TYR A 136 -8.79 16.33 14.25
N VAL A 137 -8.38 17.51 14.72
CA VAL A 137 -6.97 17.91 14.80
C VAL A 137 -6.16 17.01 15.74
N GLU A 138 -6.80 16.37 16.73
CA GLU A 138 -6.16 15.34 17.57
C GLU A 138 -5.63 14.15 16.75
N GLY A 139 -6.19 13.91 15.58
CA GLY A 139 -5.75 12.90 14.62
C GLY A 139 -4.42 13.21 13.91
N TYR A 140 -3.78 14.36 14.16
CA TYR A 140 -2.55 14.75 13.44
C TYR A 140 -1.36 13.80 13.72
N VAL A 141 -1.13 13.43 14.96
CA VAL A 141 -0.04 12.49 15.31
C VAL A 141 -0.30 11.10 14.72
N PRO A 142 -1.48 10.49 14.89
CA PRO A 142 -1.83 9.25 14.20
C PRO A 142 -1.70 9.33 12.67
N LEU A 143 -2.15 10.43 12.04
CA LEU A 143 -1.98 10.66 10.62
C LEU A 143 -0.50 10.59 10.21
N THR A 144 0.38 11.34 10.92
CA THR A 144 1.81 11.37 10.66
C THR A 144 2.46 9.98 10.74
N VAL A 145 2.09 9.20 11.76
CA VAL A 145 2.55 7.82 11.92
C VAL A 145 2.13 6.96 10.73
N TYR A 146 0.86 7.08 10.32
CA TYR A 146 0.34 6.29 9.20
C TYR A 146 0.99 6.68 7.87
N LEU A 147 1.28 7.98 7.64
CA LEU A 147 2.02 8.44 6.45
C LEU A 147 3.41 7.78 6.34
N GLY A 148 4.07 7.54 7.48
CA GLY A 148 5.31 6.74 7.52
C GLY A 148 5.12 5.31 6.99
N GLY A 149 4.04 4.64 7.40
CA GLY A 149 3.67 3.31 6.89
C GLY A 149 3.37 3.31 5.39
N VAL A 150 2.65 4.34 4.89
CA VAL A 150 2.38 4.53 3.45
C VAL A 150 3.67 4.72 2.67
N PHE A 151 4.60 5.53 3.20
CA PHE A 151 5.89 5.75 2.56
C PHE A 151 6.67 4.44 2.42
N VAL A 152 6.82 3.66 3.51
CA VAL A 152 7.50 2.35 3.48
C VAL A 152 6.81 1.39 2.51
N GLY A 153 5.47 1.32 2.55
CA GLY A 153 4.71 0.47 1.64
C GLY A 153 4.86 0.86 0.16
N SER A 154 4.98 2.16 -0.12
CA SER A 154 5.17 2.67 -1.48
C SER A 154 6.62 2.55 -1.95
N ALA A 155 7.59 2.62 -1.03
CA ALA A 155 9.02 2.60 -1.33
C ALA A 155 9.52 1.27 -1.90
N VAL A 156 8.78 0.20 -1.76
CA VAL A 156 9.11 -1.12 -2.33
C VAL A 156 8.46 -1.38 -3.69
N GLY A 157 7.58 -0.49 -4.13
CA GLY A 157 6.92 -0.57 -5.43
C GLY A 157 5.96 -1.76 -5.56
N ALA A 158 5.94 -2.38 -6.74
CA ALA A 158 4.99 -3.43 -7.11
C ALA A 158 5.41 -4.86 -6.68
N THR A 159 6.17 -5.01 -5.59
CA THR A 159 6.78 -6.28 -5.14
C THR A 159 5.78 -7.43 -5.07
N GLY A 160 4.61 -7.17 -4.52
CA GLY A 160 3.58 -8.19 -4.38
C GLY A 160 3.03 -8.71 -5.71
N TRP A 161 2.97 -7.87 -6.74
CA TRP A 161 2.60 -8.31 -8.08
C TRP A 161 3.70 -9.12 -8.74
N LEU A 162 4.97 -8.72 -8.54
CA LEU A 162 6.11 -9.49 -9.03
C LEU A 162 6.13 -10.91 -8.47
N LEU A 163 5.93 -11.09 -7.15
CA LEU A 163 5.82 -12.43 -6.56
C LEU A 163 4.70 -13.27 -7.19
N MET A 164 3.60 -12.65 -7.63
CA MET A 164 2.53 -13.38 -8.32
C MET A 164 2.90 -13.74 -9.76
N MET A 165 3.58 -12.84 -10.47
CA MET A 165 3.94 -13.03 -11.88
C MET A 165 5.19 -13.92 -12.06
N THR A 166 5.95 -14.16 -10.99
CA THR A 166 7.10 -15.05 -10.97
C THR A 166 6.81 -16.41 -10.29
N ASP A 167 5.56 -16.88 -10.37
CA ASP A 167 5.09 -18.19 -9.85
C ASP A 167 5.19 -18.37 -8.33
N HIS A 168 5.34 -17.27 -7.55
CA HIS A 168 5.41 -17.31 -6.09
C HIS A 168 4.10 -16.86 -5.39
N GLN A 169 2.94 -17.19 -5.99
CA GLN A 169 1.62 -16.83 -5.47
C GLN A 169 1.34 -17.36 -4.06
N TYR A 170 1.87 -18.52 -3.70
CA TYR A 170 1.72 -19.08 -2.34
C TYR A 170 2.50 -18.29 -1.30
N ALA A 171 3.71 -17.84 -1.63
CA ALA A 171 4.49 -16.97 -0.76
C ALA A 171 3.76 -15.62 -0.56
N ARG A 172 3.21 -15.06 -1.64
CA ARG A 172 2.39 -13.85 -1.58
C ARG A 172 1.16 -14.06 -0.68
N MET A 173 0.42 -15.14 -0.84
CA MET A 173 -0.74 -15.48 -0.02
C MET A 173 -0.35 -15.58 1.47
N ALA A 174 0.75 -16.29 1.78
CA ALA A 174 1.23 -16.42 3.16
C ALA A 174 1.57 -15.07 3.79
N LEU A 175 2.19 -14.15 3.03
CA LEU A 175 2.49 -12.79 3.48
C LEU A 175 1.23 -11.92 3.65
N ASP A 176 0.22 -12.08 2.80
CA ASP A 176 -1.06 -11.36 2.95
C ASP A 176 -1.80 -11.82 4.23
N TRP A 177 -1.76 -13.11 4.57
CA TRP A 177 -2.28 -13.63 5.84
C TRP A 177 -1.45 -13.18 7.04
N LEU A 178 -0.12 -13.19 6.92
CA LEU A 178 0.76 -12.65 7.96
C LEU A 178 0.42 -11.18 8.24
N LEU A 179 0.25 -10.37 7.19
CA LEU A 179 -0.16 -8.97 7.33
C LEU A 179 -1.50 -8.85 8.06
N ALA A 180 -2.50 -9.66 7.67
CA ALA A 180 -3.82 -9.62 8.31
C ALA A 180 -3.74 -9.93 9.82
N VAL A 181 -3.01 -10.98 10.19
CA VAL A 181 -2.81 -11.36 11.60
C VAL A 181 -2.02 -10.29 12.35
N LEU A 182 -0.89 -9.82 11.79
CA LEU A 182 -0.07 -8.77 12.41
C LEU A 182 -0.88 -7.49 12.58
N ASN A 183 -1.67 -7.09 11.57
CA ASN A 183 -2.50 -5.90 11.66
C ASN A 183 -3.49 -6.00 12.84
N ILE A 184 -4.20 -7.11 12.98
CA ILE A 184 -5.15 -7.32 14.08
C ILE A 184 -4.43 -7.28 15.42
N VAL A 185 -3.37 -8.07 15.59
CA VAL A 185 -2.63 -8.20 16.86
C VAL A 185 -1.97 -6.88 17.25
N LEU A 186 -1.24 -6.25 16.34
CA LEU A 186 -0.52 -5.01 16.62
C LEU A 186 -1.51 -3.85 16.83
N THR A 187 -2.59 -3.77 16.03
CA THR A 187 -3.60 -2.72 16.23
C THR A 187 -4.28 -2.88 17.57
N TYR A 188 -4.68 -4.10 17.95
CA TYR A 188 -5.30 -4.33 19.26
C TYR A 188 -4.36 -3.94 20.41
N THR A 189 -3.12 -4.44 20.40
CA THR A 189 -2.16 -4.17 21.48
C THR A 189 -1.82 -2.69 21.57
N PHE A 190 -1.56 -2.04 20.45
CA PHE A 190 -1.18 -0.63 20.44
C PHE A 190 -2.35 0.32 20.69
N VAL A 191 -3.57 -0.03 20.31
CA VAL A 191 -4.76 0.78 20.66
C VAL A 191 -4.98 0.77 22.16
N VAL A 192 -4.79 -0.37 22.83
CA VAL A 192 -4.92 -0.47 24.30
C VAL A 192 -3.86 0.38 25.00
N GLU A 193 -2.60 0.40 24.51
CA GLU A 193 -1.49 1.11 25.14
C GLU A 193 -1.42 2.60 24.75
N PHE A 194 -1.64 2.93 23.48
CA PHE A 194 -1.39 4.25 22.91
C PHE A 194 -2.65 4.91 22.31
N GLY A 195 -3.82 4.33 22.50
CA GLY A 195 -5.08 4.88 22.00
C GLY A 195 -5.07 5.05 20.49
N LEU A 196 -5.49 6.24 20.01
CA LEU A 196 -5.61 6.54 18.59
C LEU A 196 -4.26 6.50 17.83
N VAL A 197 -3.14 6.82 18.49
CA VAL A 197 -1.80 6.69 17.92
C VAL A 197 -1.48 5.22 17.65
N GLY A 198 -1.88 4.34 18.56
CA GLY A 198 -1.74 2.89 18.41
C GLY A 198 -2.49 2.34 17.22
N ALA A 199 -3.67 2.90 16.90
CA ALA A 199 -4.45 2.53 15.74
C ALA A 199 -3.71 2.79 14.41
N ALA A 200 -2.83 3.78 14.38
CA ALA A 200 -1.99 4.06 13.22
C ALA A 200 -0.67 3.27 13.22
N LEU A 201 -0.10 3.02 14.41
CA LEU A 201 1.14 2.24 14.56
C LEU A 201 0.97 0.79 14.13
N GLY A 202 -0.14 0.14 14.51
CA GLY A 202 -0.40 -1.26 14.19
C GLY A 202 -0.31 -1.56 12.70
N PRO A 203 -1.17 -0.94 11.85
CA PRO A 203 -1.13 -1.11 10.41
C PRO A 203 0.19 -0.70 9.78
N SER A 204 0.80 0.42 10.24
CA SER A 204 2.06 0.92 9.69
C SER A 204 3.20 -0.07 9.88
N LEU A 205 3.31 -0.68 11.05
CA LEU A 205 4.32 -1.71 11.34
C LEU A 205 4.00 -3.01 10.60
N ALA A 206 2.75 -3.44 10.57
CA ALA A 206 2.35 -4.64 9.84
C ALA A 206 2.68 -4.54 8.34
N ILE A 207 2.36 -3.40 7.71
CA ILE A 207 2.71 -3.09 6.32
C ILE A 207 4.24 -3.10 6.13
N SER A 208 4.98 -2.47 7.04
CA SER A 208 6.44 -2.39 6.95
C SER A 208 7.10 -3.77 7.03
N VAL A 209 6.64 -4.62 7.93
CA VAL A 209 7.12 -6.00 8.07
C VAL A 209 6.80 -6.81 6.80
N GLN A 210 5.54 -6.79 6.34
CA GLN A 210 5.15 -7.52 5.15
C GLN A 210 5.96 -7.09 3.92
N ASN A 211 6.08 -5.80 3.68
CA ASN A 211 6.79 -5.29 2.50
C ASN A 211 8.29 -5.61 2.56
N SER A 212 8.91 -5.52 3.74
CA SER A 212 10.30 -5.93 3.92
C SER A 212 10.49 -7.41 3.59
N LEU A 213 9.59 -8.27 4.07
CA LEU A 213 9.63 -9.71 3.78
C LEU A 213 9.37 -9.98 2.30
N GLN A 214 8.45 -9.27 1.65
CA GLN A 214 8.20 -9.41 0.21
C GLN A 214 9.46 -9.11 -0.61
N VAL A 215 10.15 -8.00 -0.31
CA VAL A 215 11.41 -7.63 -1.00
C VAL A 215 12.49 -8.67 -0.77
N LEU A 216 12.66 -9.15 0.48
CA LEU A 216 13.65 -10.17 0.81
C LEU A 216 13.38 -11.50 0.09
N LEU A 217 12.12 -11.94 0.04
CA LEU A 217 11.73 -13.16 -0.67
C LEU A 217 11.91 -13.01 -2.17
N LEU A 218 11.51 -11.88 -2.77
CA LEU A 218 11.69 -11.63 -4.19
C LEU A 218 13.18 -11.60 -4.58
N ARG A 219 14.02 -10.97 -3.73
CA ARG A 219 15.47 -11.01 -3.92
C ARG A 219 16.05 -12.42 -3.82
N ARG A 220 15.54 -13.22 -2.87
CA ARG A 220 16.04 -14.59 -2.67
C ARG A 220 15.62 -15.55 -3.79
N PHE A 221 14.42 -15.40 -4.33
CA PHE A 221 13.89 -16.30 -5.34
C PHE A 221 14.37 -15.92 -6.75
N GLU A 222 14.30 -14.62 -7.08
CA GLU A 222 14.49 -14.13 -8.43
C GLU A 222 15.67 -13.17 -8.58
N GLY A 223 16.34 -12.81 -7.49
CA GLY A 223 17.44 -11.84 -7.52
C GLY A 223 17.01 -10.39 -7.76
N LEU A 224 15.69 -10.10 -7.84
CA LEU A 224 15.14 -8.78 -8.13
C LEU A 224 15.27 -7.84 -6.93
N TRP A 225 15.66 -6.58 -7.21
CA TRP A 225 15.88 -5.57 -6.18
C TRP A 225 15.33 -4.21 -6.59
N PRO A 226 14.46 -3.56 -5.75
CA PRO A 226 13.78 -2.32 -6.12
C PRO A 226 14.66 -1.07 -6.07
N PHE A 227 15.77 -1.12 -5.34
CA PHE A 227 16.57 0.08 -5.04
C PHE A 227 17.74 0.21 -6.00
N ASP A 228 17.76 1.30 -6.75
CA ASP A 228 18.89 1.71 -7.59
C ASP A 228 19.72 2.83 -6.89
N THR A 229 20.83 3.21 -7.51
CA THR A 229 21.72 4.28 -6.99
C THR A 229 21.02 5.64 -6.91
N ASN A 230 19.96 5.85 -7.66
CA ASN A 230 19.20 7.11 -7.71
C ASN A 230 17.97 7.11 -6.79
N PHE A 231 17.71 6.01 -6.10
CA PHE A 231 16.53 5.84 -5.23
C PHE A 231 16.45 6.90 -4.10
N LEU A 232 17.58 7.35 -3.59
CA LEU A 232 17.61 8.35 -2.51
C LEU A 232 17.31 9.79 -2.98
N ARG A 233 17.39 10.07 -4.28
CA ARG A 233 17.14 11.44 -4.80
C ARG A 233 15.72 11.94 -4.53
N PRO A 234 14.65 11.19 -4.80
CA PRO A 234 13.30 11.63 -4.46
C PRO A 234 13.08 11.85 -2.96
N ILE A 235 13.73 11.03 -2.13
CA ILE A 235 13.65 11.15 -0.66
C ILE A 235 14.31 12.44 -0.20
N ALA A 236 15.52 12.72 -0.69
CA ALA A 236 16.23 13.95 -0.38
C ALA A 236 15.44 15.19 -0.86
N ALA A 237 14.89 15.16 -2.07
CA ALA A 237 14.03 16.23 -2.58
C ALA A 237 12.78 16.43 -1.70
N GLY A 238 12.17 15.33 -1.21
CA GLY A 238 11.05 15.39 -0.28
C GLY A 238 11.39 16.04 1.05
N LEU A 239 12.55 15.71 1.62
CA LEU A 239 13.02 16.35 2.87
C LEU A 239 13.26 17.85 2.68
N VAL A 240 13.87 18.25 1.57
CA VAL A 240 14.06 19.68 1.21
C VAL A 240 12.68 20.36 1.06
N MET A 241 11.72 19.71 0.40
CA MET A 241 10.37 20.23 0.23
C MET A 241 9.66 20.42 1.58
N ILE A 242 9.74 19.44 2.48
CA ILE A 242 9.18 19.55 3.85
C ILE A 242 9.82 20.73 4.58
N GLY A 243 11.13 20.88 4.50
CA GLY A 243 11.87 22.00 5.11
C GLY A 243 11.42 23.35 4.55
N ALA A 244 11.35 23.48 3.23
CA ALA A 244 10.91 24.71 2.55
C ALA A 244 9.44 25.07 2.88
N MET A 245 8.54 24.10 2.84
CA MET A 245 7.13 24.32 3.18
C MET A 245 6.94 24.68 4.65
N SER A 246 7.66 24.03 5.56
CA SER A 246 7.63 24.34 7.00
C SER A 246 8.21 25.73 7.27
N GLY A 247 9.30 26.09 6.62
CA GLY A 247 9.91 27.44 6.71
C GLY A 247 8.97 28.53 6.18
N LEU A 248 8.34 28.31 5.02
CA LEU A 248 7.36 29.23 4.45
C LEU A 248 6.15 29.40 5.37
N ARG A 249 5.64 28.31 5.95
CA ARG A 249 4.56 28.33 6.93
C ARG A 249 4.90 29.17 8.16
N MET A 250 6.11 29.04 8.68
CA MET A 250 6.59 29.88 9.81
C MET A 250 6.72 31.35 9.43
N ALA A 251 7.24 31.65 8.22
CA ALA A 251 7.44 33.01 7.73
C ALA A 251 6.13 33.75 7.45
N LEU A 252 5.09 33.04 6.99
CA LEU A 252 3.75 33.61 6.73
C LEU A 252 2.90 33.79 8.00
N GLY A 253 3.48 33.52 9.19
CA GLY A 253 2.87 33.78 10.47
C GLY A 253 1.92 32.70 10.93
N GLY A 254 2.47 31.59 11.43
CA GLY A 254 1.78 30.67 12.34
C GLY A 254 0.40 30.12 11.92
N PRO A 255 -0.21 29.28 12.69
CA PRO A 255 -1.51 28.76 12.34
C PRO A 255 -2.45 29.94 12.11
N VAL A 256 -3.11 29.94 10.95
CA VAL A 256 -4.28 30.81 10.79
C VAL A 256 -5.12 30.49 12.01
N ALA A 257 -5.11 31.40 12.98
CA ALA A 257 -6.01 31.34 14.09
C ALA A 257 -7.38 31.40 13.45
N VAL A 258 -8.02 30.25 13.29
CA VAL A 258 -9.45 30.19 13.03
C VAL A 258 -10.06 30.72 14.31
N GLY A 259 -10.06 32.06 14.40
CA GLY A 259 -10.91 32.76 15.33
C GLY A 259 -12.34 32.50 14.87
N LEU A 260 -13.01 31.69 15.59
CA LEU A 260 -14.41 31.77 15.94
C LEU A 260 -14.76 30.56 16.79
#